data_8ede30ed853dc5b5a8c2c6610104e134
#
_entry.id   8ede30ed853dc5b5a8c2c6610104e134
#
_cell.length_a   1.000
_cell.length_b   1.000
_cell.length_c   1.000
_cell.angle_alpha   90.00
_cell.angle_beta   90.00
_cell.angle_gamma   90.00
#
_symmetry.space_group_name_H-M   'P 1'
#
loop_
_entity.id
_entity.type
_entity.pdbx_description
1 polymer ?
#
loop_
_entity_poly.entity_id
_entity_poly.type
_entity_poly.pdbx_seq_one_letter_code
_entity_poly.pdbx_strand_id
1 'polypeptide(L)'
;MTAVVFASCADLSYNEASSRDEAWTYNSPINGVKALVYDVYAQMPSEFKDNLYGNGAMIASATDEAEFSLSVSPIHNYYNGGWNPSNPFPDTWERSYRAITQIHMYLERIHKIDLSDYEYDPDYQNMVQQFEIFPYELRFLRAYFYFELVRAYGDVPLVTTTLTNAQANSVERTPASEVFRFITDELDAVAEYLPVSYNDIPGQEIGRATRGAALALKARVLLYQASPLFNANGNKALWKAAAAASKVIIDNAQRWGYRLSSYANLWGHETFTNPEFIFVLGTQASNDFEKFNYPVGVENGNSGNCPTQALVDAYEYQADGKTFKEKHPGDVDVTAENPYEGLDPRFALTIVKSGDLWPTNTAQQITIETWQNGFNGAPKYGATPTGYYLKKFVDGNCITTTNNQTTTRHNWIVMRLAEVYLNYAEAMYRYYGNADEKGDFGMSANEAINTLRNRPDIMMPEFKGSDGFEERYMRERMVELAFEGQRFWDVRRWKKGADLFRNVNVAAFLQNADGHLILNRATKTRQWDEKYYLYPIPQSEIQKNANLKQNPNW
;
A
#
# COMPACT_ATOMS: atom_id res chain seq x y z
N MET A 1 59.04 -13.21 42.34
CA MET A 1 57.83 -13.36 41.48
C MET A 1 57.17 -11.99 41.35
N THR A 2 57.46 -11.30 40.28
CA THR A 2 56.96 -9.94 40.05
C THR A 2 55.68 -10.08 39.16
N ALA A 3 54.52 -9.77 39.72
CA ALA A 3 53.27 -9.78 39.00
C ALA A 3 53.21 -8.54 38.09
N VAL A 4 53.24 -8.74 36.80
CA VAL A 4 52.96 -7.71 35.80
C VAL A 4 51.47 -7.58 35.68
N VAL A 5 50.90 -6.50 36.20
CA VAL A 5 49.51 -6.10 35.99
C VAL A 5 49.44 -5.44 34.61
N PHE A 6 48.90 -6.13 33.63
CA PHE A 6 48.48 -5.51 32.38
C PHE A 6 47.22 -4.68 32.66
N ALA A 7 47.37 -3.39 32.83
CA ALA A 7 46.26 -2.46 32.72
C ALA A 7 45.93 -2.32 31.22
N SER A 8 44.96 -3.12 30.74
CA SER A 8 44.30 -2.88 29.47
C SER A 8 43.35 -1.71 29.68
N CYS A 9 43.82 -0.48 29.43
CA CYS A 9 42.93 0.61 29.09
C CYS A 9 42.45 0.35 27.67
N ALA A 10 41.47 -0.51 27.53
CA ALA A 10 40.63 -0.49 26.33
C ALA A 10 39.88 0.84 26.40
N ASP A 11 40.28 1.78 25.56
CA ASP A 11 39.46 2.95 25.27
C ASP A 11 38.17 2.45 24.68
N LEU A 12 37.12 2.42 25.50
CA LEU A 12 35.77 2.08 25.12
C LEU A 12 35.04 3.27 24.43
N SER A 13 35.79 4.29 24.00
CA SER A 13 35.27 5.24 23.04
C SER A 13 34.99 4.47 21.74
N TYR A 14 33.74 4.11 21.57
CA TYR A 14 33.21 3.45 20.40
C TYR A 14 33.35 4.40 19.21
N ASN A 15 34.48 4.29 18.53
CA ASN A 15 34.72 5.03 17.30
C ASN A 15 34.01 4.25 16.19
N GLU A 16 32.72 4.46 16.11
CA GLU A 16 31.92 3.89 15.02
C GLU A 16 32.38 4.50 13.69
N ALA A 17 33.35 3.88 13.06
CA ALA A 17 33.73 4.20 11.68
C ALA A 17 32.56 4.03 10.70
N SER A 18 31.44 3.48 11.17
CA SER A 18 30.17 3.30 10.43
C SER A 18 29.05 4.23 10.90
N SER A 19 29.21 4.98 12.01
CA SER A 19 28.19 5.92 12.45
C SER A 19 28.26 7.19 11.62
N ARG A 20 27.12 7.60 11.10
CA ARG A 20 26.92 8.90 10.46
C ARG A 20 26.80 9.96 11.56
N ASP A 21 27.92 10.24 12.19
CA ASP A 21 27.98 11.24 13.24
C ASP A 21 27.80 12.67 12.67
N GLU A 22 27.70 13.62 13.58
CA GLU A 22 27.53 15.02 13.21
C GLU A 22 28.73 15.53 12.38
N ALA A 23 29.97 15.12 12.74
CA ALA A 23 31.17 15.51 12.02
C ALA A 23 31.20 14.96 10.59
N TRP A 24 30.76 13.70 10.38
CA TRP A 24 30.66 13.13 9.04
C TRP A 24 29.61 13.87 8.19
N THR A 25 28.46 14.22 8.77
CA THR A 25 27.40 14.96 8.07
C THR A 25 27.88 16.34 7.64
N TYR A 26 28.63 17.06 8.48
CA TYR A 26 29.17 18.37 8.14
C TYR A 26 30.35 18.31 7.16
N ASN A 27 31.19 17.28 7.25
CA ASN A 27 32.34 17.12 6.36
C ASN A 27 31.98 16.55 4.98
N SER A 28 30.79 16.04 4.81
CA SER A 28 30.29 15.49 3.53
C SER A 28 28.82 15.90 3.33
N PRO A 29 28.53 17.20 3.23
CA PRO A 29 27.16 17.70 3.34
C PRO A 29 26.23 17.08 2.31
N ILE A 30 26.65 16.91 1.03
CA ILE A 30 25.81 16.32 0.01
C ILE A 30 25.50 14.86 0.33
N ASN A 31 26.52 14.03 0.49
CA ASN A 31 26.36 12.60 0.70
C ASN A 31 25.78 12.32 2.09
N GLY A 32 26.19 13.12 3.09
CA GLY A 32 25.73 12.99 4.47
C GLY A 32 24.25 13.32 4.62
N VAL A 33 23.83 14.53 4.23
CA VAL A 33 22.42 14.95 4.38
C VAL A 33 21.50 14.15 3.47
N LYS A 34 21.92 13.94 2.22
CA LYS A 34 21.17 13.11 1.27
C LYS A 34 20.91 11.71 1.82
N ALA A 35 21.95 11.08 2.41
CA ALA A 35 21.81 9.77 3.01
C ALA A 35 20.86 9.79 4.22
N LEU A 36 20.88 10.83 5.07
CA LEU A 36 19.93 10.97 6.18
C LEU A 36 18.49 11.10 5.70
N VAL A 37 18.23 11.92 4.67
CA VAL A 37 16.89 12.04 4.08
C VAL A 37 16.43 10.70 3.51
N TYR A 38 17.31 9.98 2.82
CA TYR A 38 16.98 8.66 2.25
C TYR A 38 16.77 7.59 3.32
N ASP A 39 17.44 7.67 4.47
CA ASP A 39 17.15 6.77 5.59
C ASP A 39 15.73 6.96 6.13
N VAL A 40 15.17 8.17 6.03
CA VAL A 40 13.76 8.40 6.37
C VAL A 40 12.82 7.81 5.30
N TYR A 41 13.10 8.01 4.01
CA TYR A 41 12.36 7.33 2.93
C TYR A 41 12.40 5.81 3.07
N ALA A 42 13.55 5.27 3.46
CA ALA A 42 13.72 3.83 3.67
C ALA A 42 12.83 3.25 4.77
N GLN A 43 12.28 4.06 5.67
CA GLN A 43 11.33 3.63 6.71
C GLN A 43 9.88 3.60 6.22
N MET A 44 9.59 4.12 5.03
CA MET A 44 8.24 3.99 4.46
C MET A 44 7.90 2.51 4.21
N PRO A 45 6.70 2.06 4.58
CA PRO A 45 6.31 0.66 4.40
C PRO A 45 6.20 0.31 2.92
N SER A 46 6.72 -0.86 2.55
CA SER A 46 6.57 -1.46 1.24
C SER A 46 6.34 -2.96 1.41
N GLU A 47 5.33 -3.50 0.75
CA GLU A 47 5.00 -4.93 0.87
C GLU A 47 5.98 -5.82 0.09
N PHE A 48 6.84 -5.24 -0.75
CA PHE A 48 7.87 -5.98 -1.50
C PHE A 48 9.23 -5.99 -0.81
N LYS A 49 9.55 -4.92 -0.06
CA LYS A 49 10.88 -4.70 0.49
C LYS A 49 11.07 -5.32 1.87
N ASP A 50 10.10 -5.11 2.74
CA ASP A 50 10.32 -5.27 4.18
C ASP A 50 9.83 -6.61 4.73
N ASN A 51 9.26 -7.47 3.87
CA ASN A 51 8.55 -8.67 4.35
C ASN A 51 7.61 -8.34 5.54
N LEU A 52 6.95 -7.19 5.42
CA LEU A 52 6.27 -6.44 6.49
C LEU A 52 5.29 -7.30 7.28
N TYR A 53 4.65 -8.25 6.60
CA TYR A 53 3.65 -9.14 7.21
C TYR A 53 4.15 -10.58 7.37
N GLY A 54 5.45 -10.79 7.20
CA GLY A 54 6.10 -12.09 7.32
C GLY A 54 5.89 -13.02 6.12
N ASN A 55 6.94 -13.72 5.72
CA ASN A 55 6.92 -14.76 4.66
C ASN A 55 6.36 -14.30 3.31
N GLY A 56 6.48 -13.02 2.95
CA GLY A 56 5.94 -12.45 1.71
C GLY A 56 4.43 -12.22 1.70
N ALA A 57 3.78 -12.27 2.85
CA ALA A 57 2.36 -11.95 2.95
C ALA A 57 2.12 -10.46 2.66
N MET A 58 1.10 -10.18 1.84
CA MET A 58 0.56 -8.85 1.60
C MET A 58 -0.64 -8.59 2.51
N ILE A 59 -0.90 -7.33 2.83
CA ILE A 59 -2.07 -6.94 3.64
C ILE A 59 -3.40 -7.36 2.98
N ALA A 60 -3.41 -7.52 1.66
CA ALA A 60 -4.53 -8.08 0.91
C ALA A 60 -4.99 -9.43 1.48
N SER A 61 -4.06 -10.26 1.97
CA SER A 61 -4.37 -11.56 2.59
C SER A 61 -5.07 -11.48 3.95
N ALA A 62 -5.18 -10.28 4.52
CA ALA A 62 -6.03 -10.00 5.70
C ALA A 62 -7.41 -9.42 5.32
N THR A 63 -7.77 -9.45 4.03
CA THR A 63 -9.01 -8.88 3.49
C THR A 63 -9.81 -9.93 2.72
N ASP A 64 -10.92 -9.51 2.14
CA ASP A 64 -11.69 -10.32 1.20
C ASP A 64 -11.05 -10.43 -0.20
N GLU A 65 -9.89 -9.79 -0.44
CA GLU A 65 -9.14 -9.93 -1.71
C GLU A 65 -8.36 -11.24 -1.78
N ALA A 66 -7.74 -11.67 -0.68
CA ALA A 66 -6.86 -12.82 -0.69
C ALA A 66 -6.85 -13.64 0.62
N GLU A 67 -6.32 -14.84 0.53
CA GLU A 67 -5.87 -15.70 1.63
C GLU A 67 -4.39 -16.03 1.47
N PHE A 68 -3.66 -16.12 2.58
CA PHE A 68 -2.27 -16.55 2.53
C PHE A 68 -2.17 -18.07 2.56
N SER A 69 -1.38 -18.66 1.67
CA SER A 69 -1.32 -20.11 1.45
C SER A 69 -0.73 -20.89 2.62
N LEU A 70 0.26 -20.31 3.32
CA LEU A 70 0.91 -20.98 4.44
C LEU A 70 0.07 -20.81 5.71
N SER A 71 -0.19 -21.91 6.41
CA SER A 71 -1.02 -21.94 7.62
C SER A 71 -0.41 -21.19 8.81
N VAL A 72 0.90 -20.98 8.81
CA VAL A 72 1.62 -20.24 9.85
C VAL A 72 2.17 -18.96 9.24
N SER A 73 1.51 -17.84 9.52
CA SER A 73 1.95 -16.51 9.13
C SER A 73 1.41 -15.46 10.11
N PRO A 74 2.19 -14.43 10.46
CA PRO A 74 1.71 -13.33 11.28
C PRO A 74 0.50 -12.59 10.70
N ILE A 75 0.31 -12.61 9.37
CA ILE A 75 -0.85 -11.97 8.71
C ILE A 75 -2.20 -12.50 9.25
N HIS A 76 -2.24 -13.75 9.68
CA HIS A 76 -3.44 -14.35 10.23
C HIS A 76 -3.88 -13.72 11.56
N ASN A 77 -2.97 -13.04 12.28
CA ASN A 77 -3.30 -12.38 13.55
C ASN A 77 -4.42 -11.36 13.39
N TYR A 78 -4.57 -10.75 12.22
CA TYR A 78 -5.65 -9.81 11.95
C TYR A 78 -7.07 -10.41 12.06
N TYR A 79 -7.19 -11.75 11.99
CA TYR A 79 -8.49 -12.41 11.92
C TYR A 79 -8.57 -13.78 12.64
N ASN A 80 -7.53 -14.17 13.38
CA ASN A 80 -7.54 -15.42 14.17
C ASN A 80 -7.61 -15.20 15.69
N GLY A 81 -7.72 -13.94 16.15
CA GLY A 81 -7.71 -13.56 17.56
C GLY A 81 -6.32 -13.40 18.17
N GLY A 82 -5.24 -13.60 17.39
CA GLY A 82 -3.87 -13.44 17.85
C GLY A 82 -3.40 -11.98 17.98
N TRP A 83 -4.14 -11.05 17.40
CA TRP A 83 -3.80 -9.64 17.43
C TRP A 83 -4.21 -8.99 18.76
N ASN A 84 -3.25 -8.45 19.51
CA ASN A 84 -3.49 -7.84 20.81
C ASN A 84 -2.37 -6.85 21.20
N PRO A 85 -2.54 -6.04 22.27
CA PRO A 85 -1.55 -5.04 22.68
C PRO A 85 -0.15 -5.58 22.99
N SER A 86 -0.04 -6.84 23.43
CA SER A 86 1.25 -7.48 23.72
C SER A 86 1.88 -8.14 22.49
N ASN A 87 1.12 -8.26 21.41
CA ASN A 87 1.57 -8.73 20.12
C ASN A 87 1.13 -7.72 19.03
N PRO A 88 1.67 -6.49 19.05
CA PRO A 88 1.37 -5.47 18.06
C PRO A 88 2.02 -5.85 16.73
N PHE A 89 1.21 -6.00 15.71
CA PHE A 89 1.67 -6.39 14.38
C PHE A 89 0.83 -5.68 13.31
N PRO A 90 1.43 -5.08 12.29
CA PRO A 90 2.86 -4.76 12.17
C PRO A 90 3.24 -3.62 13.13
N ASP A 91 4.54 -3.41 13.30
CA ASP A 91 5.06 -2.36 14.18
C ASP A 91 5.00 -0.96 13.54
N THR A 92 3.77 -0.50 13.30
CA THR A 92 3.52 0.82 12.71
C THR A 92 3.85 1.95 13.68
N TRP A 93 3.63 1.73 14.99
CA TRP A 93 3.87 2.74 16.03
C TRP A 93 5.36 3.08 16.14
N GLU A 94 6.20 2.10 16.41
CA GLU A 94 7.64 2.30 16.58
C GLU A 94 8.28 2.86 15.30
N ARG A 95 7.99 2.26 14.15
CA ARG A 95 8.51 2.71 12.85
C ARG A 95 8.20 4.18 12.59
N SER A 96 6.94 4.59 12.78
CA SER A 96 6.52 5.95 12.48
C SER A 96 7.13 6.96 13.44
N TYR A 97 7.13 6.69 14.75
CA TYR A 97 7.73 7.62 15.71
C TYR A 97 9.25 7.69 15.62
N ARG A 98 9.92 6.60 15.26
CA ARG A 98 11.35 6.61 14.95
C ARG A 98 11.64 7.53 13.76
N ALA A 99 10.90 7.40 12.67
CA ALA A 99 11.03 8.26 11.50
C ALA A 99 10.76 9.74 11.85
N ILE A 100 9.67 10.02 12.59
CA ILE A 100 9.32 11.38 13.03
C ILE A 100 10.43 11.99 13.89
N THR A 101 11.01 11.22 14.83
CA THR A 101 12.13 11.68 15.66
C THR A 101 13.36 12.03 14.81
N GLN A 102 13.70 11.17 13.86
CA GLN A 102 14.81 11.45 12.93
C GLN A 102 14.54 12.69 12.08
N ILE A 103 13.32 12.87 11.58
CA ILE A 103 12.93 14.07 10.83
C ILE A 103 13.16 15.33 11.67
N HIS A 104 12.73 15.34 12.94
CA HIS A 104 12.95 16.51 13.81
C HIS A 104 14.43 16.80 14.00
N MET A 105 15.23 15.78 14.30
CA MET A 105 16.67 15.91 14.44
C MET A 105 17.33 16.49 13.18
N TYR A 106 16.90 16.05 12.00
CA TYR A 106 17.46 16.52 10.73
C TYR A 106 17.01 17.93 10.40
N LEU A 107 15.74 18.28 10.63
CA LEU A 107 15.25 19.65 10.45
C LEU A 107 15.96 20.66 11.34
N GLU A 108 16.29 20.28 12.60
CA GLU A 108 17.06 21.13 13.52
C GLU A 108 18.51 21.34 13.09
N ARG A 109 19.08 20.42 12.33
CA ARG A 109 20.50 20.42 11.93
C ARG A 109 20.74 20.97 10.54
N ILE A 110 19.84 20.71 9.59
CA ILE A 110 20.05 21.05 8.17
C ILE A 110 20.30 22.55 7.96
N HIS A 111 19.68 23.40 8.76
CA HIS A 111 19.87 24.86 8.70
C HIS A 111 21.25 25.35 9.20
N LYS A 112 22.03 24.47 9.83
CA LYS A 112 23.38 24.80 10.34
C LYS A 112 24.47 24.44 9.34
N ILE A 113 24.13 23.81 8.23
CA ILE A 113 25.07 23.37 7.22
C ILE A 113 25.40 24.54 6.30
N ASP A 114 26.68 24.91 6.26
CA ASP A 114 27.21 25.92 5.38
C ASP A 114 27.83 25.25 4.14
N LEU A 115 27.38 25.66 2.97
CA LEU A 115 27.87 25.16 1.69
C LEU A 115 28.91 26.07 1.05
N SER A 116 29.31 27.18 1.70
CA SER A 116 30.23 28.16 1.12
C SER A 116 31.59 27.58 0.75
N ASP A 117 32.07 26.58 1.50
CA ASP A 117 33.34 25.89 1.21
C ASP A 117 33.32 25.12 -0.13
N TYR A 118 32.13 24.92 -0.70
CA TYR A 118 31.91 24.19 -1.96
C TYR A 118 31.58 25.11 -3.14
N GLU A 119 31.66 26.43 -3.00
CA GLU A 119 31.22 27.40 -4.03
C GLU A 119 31.92 27.22 -5.38
N TYR A 120 33.14 26.64 -5.37
CA TYR A 120 33.92 26.34 -6.58
C TYR A 120 33.73 24.91 -7.10
N ASP A 121 32.89 24.11 -6.46
CA ASP A 121 32.59 22.76 -6.93
C ASP A 121 31.69 22.87 -8.19
N PRO A 122 32.00 22.13 -9.27
CA PRO A 122 31.16 22.13 -10.47
C PRO A 122 29.70 21.77 -10.23
N ASP A 123 29.40 21.05 -9.15
CA ASP A 123 28.05 20.62 -8.77
C ASP A 123 27.39 21.53 -7.71
N TYR A 124 28.02 22.63 -7.36
CA TYR A 124 27.56 23.53 -6.26
C TYR A 124 26.11 23.97 -6.41
N GLN A 125 25.68 24.36 -7.61
CA GLN A 125 24.31 24.82 -7.85
C GLN A 125 23.27 23.71 -7.61
N ASN A 126 23.60 22.48 -7.99
CA ASN A 126 22.75 21.31 -7.71
C ASN A 126 22.71 21.00 -6.22
N MET A 127 23.85 21.15 -5.52
CA MET A 127 23.90 20.99 -4.07
C MET A 127 22.95 21.97 -3.37
N VAL A 128 23.06 23.26 -3.67
CA VAL A 128 22.20 24.30 -3.09
C VAL A 128 20.74 23.98 -3.35
N GLN A 129 20.37 23.68 -4.60
CA GLN A 129 18.99 23.34 -4.94
C GLN A 129 18.46 22.14 -4.16
N GLN A 130 19.24 21.09 -3.98
CA GLN A 130 18.83 19.92 -3.20
C GLN A 130 18.65 20.25 -1.72
N PHE A 131 19.57 21.04 -1.15
CA PHE A 131 19.48 21.47 0.25
C PHE A 131 18.26 22.34 0.52
N GLU A 132 17.84 23.16 -0.43
CA GLU A 132 16.61 23.94 -0.34
C GLU A 132 15.35 23.06 -0.34
N ILE A 133 15.38 21.90 -1.01
CA ILE A 133 14.23 20.99 -1.12
C ILE A 133 14.13 20.03 0.08
N PHE A 134 15.25 19.53 0.61
CA PHE A 134 15.25 18.51 1.67
C PHE A 134 14.37 18.82 2.90
N PRO A 135 14.32 20.05 3.44
CA PRO A 135 13.41 20.35 4.54
C PRO A 135 11.94 20.11 4.21
N TYR A 136 11.53 20.38 2.98
CA TYR A 136 10.15 20.18 2.54
C TYR A 136 9.82 18.70 2.32
N GLU A 137 10.79 17.92 1.84
CA GLU A 137 10.63 16.46 1.76
C GLU A 137 10.53 15.83 3.16
N LEU A 138 11.35 16.25 4.10
CA LEU A 138 11.28 15.78 5.49
C LEU A 138 9.92 16.12 6.13
N ARG A 139 9.37 17.30 5.86
CA ARG A 139 8.03 17.69 6.34
C ARG A 139 6.92 16.89 5.64
N PHE A 140 7.05 16.61 4.34
CA PHE A 140 6.16 15.68 3.63
C PHE A 140 6.18 14.29 4.27
N LEU A 141 7.36 13.74 4.54
CA LEU A 141 7.52 12.43 5.19
C LEU A 141 6.95 12.43 6.61
N ARG A 142 7.09 13.52 7.38
CA ARG A 142 6.45 13.69 8.69
C ARG A 142 4.94 13.60 8.58
N ALA A 143 4.34 14.32 7.63
CA ALA A 143 2.91 14.25 7.35
C ALA A 143 2.47 12.82 6.95
N TYR A 144 3.27 12.13 6.14
CA TYR A 144 3.02 10.74 5.76
C TYR A 144 3.02 9.80 6.98
N PHE A 145 4.02 9.87 7.86
CA PHE A 145 4.09 9.00 9.04
C PHE A 145 3.01 9.32 10.06
N TYR A 146 2.60 10.59 10.20
CA TYR A 146 1.42 10.91 11.01
C TYR A 146 0.12 10.38 10.39
N PHE A 147 0.01 10.34 9.06
CA PHE A 147 -1.13 9.69 8.41
C PHE A 147 -1.15 8.17 8.70
N GLU A 148 0.01 7.49 8.63
CA GLU A 148 0.10 6.07 9.01
C GLU A 148 -0.35 5.84 10.46
N LEU A 149 0.04 6.72 11.37
CA LEU A 149 -0.36 6.64 12.78
C LEU A 149 -1.86 6.89 12.97
N VAL A 150 -2.39 8.00 12.45
CA VAL A 150 -3.80 8.38 12.70
C VAL A 150 -4.77 7.40 12.06
N ARG A 151 -4.48 6.88 10.84
CA ARG A 151 -5.36 5.89 10.21
C ARG A 151 -5.37 4.55 10.93
N ALA A 152 -4.25 4.19 11.59
CA ALA A 152 -4.11 2.94 12.32
C ALA A 152 -4.65 3.04 13.76
N TYR A 153 -4.34 4.11 14.49
CA TYR A 153 -4.59 4.19 15.93
C TYR A 153 -5.66 5.21 16.34
N GLY A 154 -6.13 6.05 15.42
CA GLY A 154 -7.00 7.18 15.75
C GLY A 154 -6.22 8.29 16.43
N ASP A 155 -6.58 8.63 17.67
CA ASP A 155 -5.83 9.62 18.44
C ASP A 155 -4.41 9.14 18.72
N VAL A 156 -3.42 10.03 18.51
CA VAL A 156 -1.99 9.71 18.71
C VAL A 156 -1.23 10.94 19.24
N PRO A 157 -0.13 10.77 19.96
CA PRO A 157 0.71 11.91 20.33
C PRO A 157 1.19 12.71 19.11
N LEU A 158 0.86 14.01 19.08
CA LEU A 158 1.34 14.92 18.05
C LEU A 158 2.58 15.65 18.57
N VAL A 159 3.74 15.23 18.12
CA VAL A 159 5.04 15.77 18.47
C VAL A 159 5.60 16.54 17.26
N THR A 160 6.07 17.75 17.46
CA THR A 160 6.57 18.64 16.40
C THR A 160 8.02 19.05 16.56
N THR A 161 8.65 18.63 17.64
CA THR A 161 10.06 18.93 18.00
C THR A 161 10.72 17.70 18.59
N THR A 162 12.05 17.71 18.69
CA THR A 162 12.79 16.68 19.41
C THR A 162 12.45 16.68 20.89
N LEU A 163 12.14 15.53 21.47
CA LEU A 163 11.80 15.36 22.88
C LEU A 163 12.92 14.69 23.67
N THR A 164 13.07 15.07 24.93
CA THR A 164 13.81 14.27 25.91
C THR A 164 13.02 13.01 26.29
N ASN A 165 13.68 12.00 26.83
CA ASN A 165 13.02 10.77 27.30
C ASN A 165 11.90 11.06 28.32
N ALA A 166 12.10 12.03 29.22
CA ALA A 166 11.08 12.40 30.21
C ALA A 166 9.84 13.02 29.53
N GLN A 167 10.02 13.88 28.54
CA GLN A 167 8.93 14.46 27.76
C GLN A 167 8.23 13.38 26.95
N ALA A 168 8.96 12.51 26.25
CA ALA A 168 8.39 11.43 25.45
C ALA A 168 7.51 10.48 26.28
N ASN A 169 7.92 10.22 27.54
CA ASN A 169 7.18 9.36 28.47
C ASN A 169 6.03 10.09 29.20
N SER A 170 5.70 11.33 28.82
CA SER A 170 4.62 12.11 29.42
C SER A 170 3.63 12.72 28.42
N VAL A 171 3.85 12.53 27.10
CA VAL A 171 2.96 13.04 26.07
C VAL A 171 1.57 12.40 26.15
N GLU A 172 0.55 13.19 25.84
CA GLU A 172 -0.84 12.72 25.72
C GLU A 172 -1.20 12.45 24.27
N ARG A 173 -2.26 11.70 24.05
CA ARG A 173 -2.82 11.49 22.71
C ARG A 173 -3.55 12.76 22.28
N THR A 174 -3.27 13.25 21.09
CA THR A 174 -3.97 14.36 20.41
C THR A 174 -5.16 13.76 19.64
N PRO A 175 -6.34 14.41 19.69
CA PRO A 175 -7.50 13.97 18.91
C PRO A 175 -7.19 13.81 17.41
N ALA A 176 -7.69 12.74 16.79
CA ALA A 176 -7.47 12.44 15.39
C ALA A 176 -7.81 13.61 14.45
N SER A 177 -8.85 14.39 14.78
CA SER A 177 -9.24 15.58 14.00
C SER A 177 -8.15 16.66 13.96
N GLU A 178 -7.41 16.83 15.05
CA GLU A 178 -6.30 17.77 15.12
C GLU A 178 -5.06 17.24 14.40
N VAL A 179 -4.82 15.94 14.49
CA VAL A 179 -3.73 15.27 13.73
C VAL A 179 -4.00 15.39 12.23
N PHE A 180 -5.23 15.13 11.76
CA PHE A 180 -5.60 15.33 10.35
C PHE A 180 -5.38 16.76 9.90
N ARG A 181 -5.76 17.76 10.71
CA ARG A 181 -5.52 19.17 10.41
C ARG A 181 -4.02 19.45 10.29
N PHE A 182 -3.22 19.02 11.25
CA PHE A 182 -1.76 19.18 11.18
C PHE A 182 -1.18 18.62 9.89
N ILE A 183 -1.59 17.40 9.51
CA ILE A 183 -1.12 16.76 8.28
C ILE A 183 -1.48 17.60 7.05
N THR A 184 -2.72 18.07 6.95
CA THR A 184 -3.18 18.85 5.79
C THR A 184 -2.48 20.22 5.72
N ASP A 185 -2.27 20.88 6.86
CA ASP A 185 -1.55 22.17 6.94
C ASP A 185 -0.07 22.00 6.53
N GLU A 186 0.58 20.92 6.97
CA GLU A 186 1.95 20.59 6.54
C GLU A 186 2.05 20.35 5.04
N LEU A 187 1.11 19.57 4.48
CA LEU A 187 1.11 19.24 3.05
C LEU A 187 0.85 20.47 2.18
N ASP A 188 -0.03 21.37 2.61
CA ASP A 188 -0.22 22.67 1.93
C ASP A 188 1.04 23.52 1.96
N ALA A 189 1.67 23.60 3.13
CA ALA A 189 2.86 24.42 3.31
C ALA A 189 4.06 23.92 2.49
N VAL A 190 4.17 22.62 2.21
CA VAL A 190 5.31 22.06 1.45
C VAL A 190 5.04 21.94 -0.05
N ALA A 191 3.78 21.84 -0.47
CA ALA A 191 3.45 21.57 -1.87
C ALA A 191 4.01 22.60 -2.85
N GLU A 192 4.10 23.87 -2.46
CA GLU A 192 4.61 24.94 -3.33
C GLU A 192 6.13 24.87 -3.53
N TYR A 193 6.86 24.31 -2.57
CA TYR A 193 8.31 24.22 -2.59
C TYR A 193 8.82 22.90 -3.17
N LEU A 194 7.99 21.85 -3.21
CA LEU A 194 8.34 20.60 -3.83
C LEU A 194 8.29 20.73 -5.36
N PRO A 195 9.26 20.12 -6.09
CA PRO A 195 9.26 20.17 -7.54
C PRO A 195 8.05 19.43 -8.12
N VAL A 196 7.64 19.85 -9.32
CA VAL A 196 6.60 19.13 -10.08
C VAL A 196 7.14 17.77 -10.55
N SER A 197 8.40 17.73 -10.92
CA SER A 197 9.11 16.53 -11.38
C SER A 197 10.60 16.64 -11.02
N TYR A 198 11.26 15.52 -10.82
CA TYR A 198 12.72 15.44 -10.68
C TYR A 198 13.44 15.18 -12.01
N ASN A 199 12.73 15.05 -13.12
CA ASN A 199 13.33 14.78 -14.43
C ASN A 199 14.34 15.86 -14.88
N ASP A 200 14.12 17.10 -14.48
CA ASP A 200 14.96 18.25 -14.81
C ASP A 200 16.02 18.54 -13.72
N ILE A 201 16.08 17.74 -12.69
CA ILE A 201 17.06 17.87 -11.61
C ILE A 201 18.17 16.85 -11.86
N PRO A 202 19.45 17.25 -11.86
CA PRO A 202 20.57 16.34 -12.05
C PRO A 202 20.54 15.19 -11.05
N GLY A 203 20.79 13.97 -11.53
CA GLY A 203 20.75 12.75 -10.72
C GLY A 203 19.45 11.96 -10.83
N GLN A 204 18.40 12.48 -11.49
CA GLN A 204 17.13 11.79 -11.79
C GLN A 204 16.66 10.83 -10.66
N GLU A 205 16.43 11.37 -9.49
CA GLU A 205 16.13 10.57 -8.30
C GLU A 205 14.64 10.29 -8.21
N ILE A 206 14.22 9.23 -8.90
CA ILE A 206 12.84 8.74 -8.89
C ILE A 206 12.48 8.26 -7.49
N GLY A 207 11.22 8.49 -7.08
CA GLY A 207 10.72 8.08 -5.77
C GLY A 207 10.81 9.15 -4.68
N ARG A 208 11.37 10.34 -4.98
CA ARG A 208 11.32 11.50 -4.09
C ARG A 208 9.96 12.19 -4.14
N ALA A 209 9.59 12.88 -3.05
CA ALA A 209 8.31 13.58 -2.94
C ALA A 209 8.22 14.75 -3.92
N THR A 210 7.15 14.77 -4.71
CA THR A 210 6.81 15.85 -5.64
C THR A 210 5.64 16.67 -5.10
N ARG A 211 5.35 17.83 -5.73
CA ARG A 211 4.11 18.59 -5.49
C ARG A 211 2.88 17.70 -5.65
N GLY A 212 2.85 16.87 -6.68
CA GLY A 212 1.75 15.93 -6.90
C GLY A 212 1.61 14.92 -5.77
N ALA A 213 2.72 14.40 -5.24
CA ALA A 213 2.70 13.49 -4.10
C ALA A 213 2.13 14.13 -2.83
N ALA A 214 2.52 15.38 -2.53
CA ALA A 214 1.99 16.11 -1.37
C ALA A 214 0.47 16.33 -1.48
N LEU A 215 0.00 16.79 -2.63
CA LEU A 215 -1.43 17.04 -2.84
C LEU A 215 -2.25 15.74 -2.92
N ALA A 216 -1.71 14.65 -3.49
CA ALA A 216 -2.38 13.36 -3.51
C ALA A 216 -2.50 12.75 -2.10
N LEU A 217 -1.46 12.88 -1.28
CA LEU A 217 -1.54 12.50 0.13
C LEU A 217 -2.59 13.33 0.87
N LYS A 218 -2.64 14.65 0.65
CA LYS A 218 -3.68 15.52 1.23
C LYS A 218 -5.09 15.06 0.83
N ALA A 219 -5.32 14.76 -0.43
CA ALA A 219 -6.62 14.27 -0.90
C ALA A 219 -7.02 12.95 -0.22
N ARG A 220 -6.09 12.02 -0.07
CA ARG A 220 -6.29 10.76 0.67
C ARG A 220 -6.59 11.01 2.15
N VAL A 221 -5.85 11.88 2.81
CA VAL A 221 -6.03 12.25 4.22
C VAL A 221 -7.43 12.83 4.45
N LEU A 222 -7.87 13.77 3.60
CA LEU A 222 -9.21 14.36 3.69
C LEU A 222 -10.32 13.33 3.43
N LEU A 223 -10.11 12.37 2.53
CA LEU A 223 -11.05 11.26 2.32
C LEU A 223 -11.21 10.41 3.59
N TYR A 224 -10.10 10.08 4.26
CA TYR A 224 -10.14 9.33 5.51
C TYR A 224 -10.84 10.11 6.61
N GLN A 225 -10.52 11.39 6.77
CA GLN A 225 -11.19 12.27 7.74
C GLN A 225 -12.70 12.36 7.50
N ALA A 226 -13.14 12.36 6.23
CA ALA A 226 -14.55 12.40 5.85
C ALA A 226 -15.27 11.06 6.05
N SER A 227 -14.53 9.95 6.12
CA SER A 227 -15.10 8.59 6.14
C SER A 227 -15.75 8.23 7.50
N PRO A 228 -16.72 7.31 7.53
CA PRO A 228 -17.52 6.98 8.71
C PRO A 228 -16.74 6.69 10.00
N LEU A 229 -15.53 6.13 9.91
CA LEU A 229 -14.70 5.84 11.08
C LEU A 229 -14.30 7.13 11.85
N PHE A 230 -14.03 8.22 11.13
CA PHE A 230 -13.56 9.49 11.70
C PHE A 230 -14.58 10.63 11.61
N ASN A 231 -15.70 10.40 10.92
CA ASN A 231 -16.79 11.36 10.70
C ASN A 231 -18.14 10.74 11.10
N ALA A 232 -18.24 10.32 12.36
CA ALA A 232 -19.45 9.68 12.88
C ALA A 232 -20.71 10.58 12.80
N ASN A 233 -20.53 11.90 12.82
CA ASN A 233 -21.62 12.88 12.73
C ASN A 233 -22.07 13.17 11.29
N GLY A 234 -21.45 12.56 10.29
CA GLY A 234 -21.81 12.70 8.88
C GLY A 234 -21.61 14.14 8.32
N ASN A 235 -20.60 14.86 8.80
CA ASN A 235 -20.31 16.24 8.33
C ASN A 235 -19.97 16.23 6.83
N LYS A 236 -20.91 16.71 6.02
CA LYS A 236 -20.78 16.78 4.56
C LYS A 236 -19.68 17.72 4.08
N ALA A 237 -19.30 18.73 4.86
CA ALA A 237 -18.24 19.67 4.48
C ALA A 237 -16.87 18.94 4.33
N LEU A 238 -16.64 17.88 5.10
CA LEU A 238 -15.42 17.07 4.97
C LEU A 238 -15.37 16.33 3.61
N TRP A 239 -16.51 15.82 3.15
CA TRP A 239 -16.59 15.20 1.82
C TRP A 239 -16.38 16.23 0.70
N LYS A 240 -16.94 17.45 0.84
CA LYS A 240 -16.66 18.54 -0.10
C LYS A 240 -15.17 18.87 -0.17
N ALA A 241 -14.49 18.92 0.97
CA ALA A 241 -13.05 19.19 1.03
C ALA A 241 -12.23 18.08 0.37
N ALA A 242 -12.60 16.79 0.58
CA ALA A 242 -11.96 15.66 -0.07
C ALA A 242 -12.14 15.66 -1.60
N ALA A 243 -13.35 16.00 -2.08
CA ALA A 243 -13.63 16.18 -3.50
C ALA A 243 -12.78 17.30 -4.11
N ALA A 244 -12.75 18.47 -3.45
CA ALA A 244 -11.97 19.63 -3.90
C ALA A 244 -10.46 19.29 -4.01
N ALA A 245 -9.89 18.64 -2.99
CA ALA A 245 -8.48 18.27 -3.01
C ALA A 245 -8.15 17.27 -4.13
N SER A 246 -8.99 16.26 -4.35
CA SER A 246 -8.82 15.32 -5.46
C SER A 246 -8.96 16.02 -6.82
N LYS A 247 -9.91 16.95 -6.95
CA LYS A 247 -10.14 17.72 -8.19
C LYS A 247 -8.94 18.57 -8.59
N VAL A 248 -8.25 19.18 -7.64
CA VAL A 248 -7.01 19.94 -7.90
C VAL A 248 -5.99 19.09 -8.66
N ILE A 249 -5.84 17.82 -8.30
CA ILE A 249 -4.90 16.93 -8.96
C ILE A 249 -5.39 16.56 -10.35
N ILE A 250 -6.68 16.22 -10.48
CA ILE A 250 -7.30 15.87 -11.77
C ILE A 250 -7.15 17.00 -12.77
N ASP A 251 -7.42 18.25 -12.36
CA ASP A 251 -7.34 19.43 -13.23
C ASP A 251 -5.93 19.79 -13.65
N ASN A 252 -4.94 19.46 -12.84
CA ASN A 252 -3.54 19.75 -13.12
C ASN A 252 -2.74 18.53 -13.61
N ALA A 253 -3.36 17.35 -13.70
CA ALA A 253 -2.67 16.10 -14.00
C ALA A 253 -1.81 16.22 -15.24
N GLN A 254 -2.38 16.67 -16.37
CA GLN A 254 -1.65 16.84 -17.63
C GLN A 254 -0.49 17.83 -17.50
N ARG A 255 -0.70 18.95 -16.81
CA ARG A 255 0.34 19.97 -16.59
C ARG A 255 1.51 19.44 -15.77
N TRP A 256 1.22 18.50 -14.83
CA TRP A 256 2.25 17.88 -13.98
C TRP A 256 2.81 16.58 -14.57
N GLY A 257 2.44 16.24 -15.81
CA GLY A 257 2.93 15.06 -16.51
C GLY A 257 2.18 13.76 -16.14
N TYR A 258 1.10 13.85 -15.36
CA TYR A 258 0.31 12.67 -15.01
C TYR A 258 -0.76 12.39 -16.05
N ARG A 259 -0.93 11.12 -16.39
CA ARG A 259 -2.02 10.62 -17.24
C ARG A 259 -2.29 9.14 -16.93
N LEU A 260 -3.52 8.71 -17.14
CA LEU A 260 -3.85 7.29 -17.06
C LEU A 260 -3.06 6.49 -18.09
N SER A 261 -2.55 5.36 -17.70
CA SER A 261 -1.86 4.40 -18.54
C SER A 261 -2.76 3.20 -18.84
N SER A 262 -2.37 2.37 -19.82
CA SER A 262 -2.90 1.02 -19.92
C SER A 262 -2.72 0.27 -18.61
N TYR A 263 -3.76 -0.37 -18.11
CA TYR A 263 -3.70 -1.13 -16.86
C TYR A 263 -2.63 -2.22 -16.90
N ALA A 264 -2.48 -2.87 -18.05
CA ALA A 264 -1.47 -3.89 -18.26
C ALA A 264 -0.02 -3.39 -18.09
N ASN A 265 0.23 -2.09 -18.31
CA ASN A 265 1.57 -1.50 -18.22
C ASN A 265 1.92 -0.96 -16.81
N LEU A 266 0.98 -1.00 -15.87
CA LEU A 266 1.21 -0.52 -14.49
C LEU A 266 2.10 -1.46 -13.68
N TRP A 267 2.10 -2.74 -14.01
CA TRP A 267 2.76 -3.80 -13.23
C TRP A 267 4.08 -4.25 -13.87
N GLY A 268 4.55 -3.47 -14.84
CA GLY A 268 5.82 -3.76 -15.52
C GLY A 268 7.01 -3.68 -14.55
N HIS A 269 7.92 -4.63 -14.69
CA HIS A 269 9.17 -4.69 -13.94
C HIS A 269 10.15 -3.68 -14.51
N GLU A 270 11.03 -3.15 -13.69
CA GLU A 270 11.99 -2.10 -14.05
C GLU A 270 11.32 -0.78 -14.53
N THR A 271 10.02 -0.62 -14.40
CA THR A 271 9.28 0.56 -14.86
C THR A 271 9.08 1.55 -13.71
N PHE A 272 9.96 2.50 -13.54
CA PHE A 272 9.89 3.51 -12.49
C PHE A 272 9.21 4.81 -12.92
N THR A 273 8.98 5.00 -14.21
CA THR A 273 8.55 6.28 -14.82
C THR A 273 7.18 6.23 -15.48
N ASN A 274 6.30 5.34 -15.03
CA ASN A 274 4.95 5.29 -15.58
C ASN A 274 4.21 6.61 -15.26
N PRO A 275 3.60 7.29 -16.24
CA PRO A 275 2.96 8.59 -16.05
C PRO A 275 1.70 8.54 -15.14
N GLU A 276 1.18 7.37 -14.81
CA GLU A 276 0.11 7.25 -13.84
C GLU A 276 0.62 7.28 -12.39
N PHE A 277 1.90 6.99 -12.18
CA PHE A 277 2.48 6.99 -10.84
C PHE A 277 2.67 8.41 -10.31
N ILE A 278 2.07 8.70 -9.17
CA ILE A 278 2.26 9.96 -8.45
C ILE A 278 3.39 9.82 -7.41
N PHE A 279 3.42 8.66 -6.73
CA PHE A 279 4.45 8.38 -5.74
C PHE A 279 4.70 6.88 -5.64
N VAL A 280 5.96 6.47 -5.78
CA VAL A 280 6.38 5.06 -5.79
C VAL A 280 7.64 4.86 -4.96
N LEU A 281 7.79 3.67 -4.40
CA LEU A 281 8.99 3.22 -3.72
C LEU A 281 9.60 2.07 -4.52
N GLY A 282 10.82 2.29 -5.03
CA GLY A 282 11.57 1.25 -5.73
C GLY A 282 12.19 0.26 -4.75
N THR A 283 12.33 -0.99 -5.18
CA THR A 283 13.04 -2.03 -4.41
C THR A 283 14.41 -2.33 -5.02
N GLN A 284 15.26 -3.00 -4.26
CA GLN A 284 16.44 -3.65 -4.83
C GLN A 284 16.02 -4.85 -5.69
N ALA A 285 16.84 -5.20 -6.67
CA ALA A 285 16.58 -6.39 -7.49
C ALA A 285 16.62 -7.65 -6.61
N SER A 286 15.55 -8.44 -6.66
CA SER A 286 15.38 -9.70 -5.92
C SER A 286 14.46 -10.63 -6.72
N ASN A 287 14.36 -11.88 -6.32
CA ASN A 287 13.33 -12.82 -6.78
C ASN A 287 12.50 -13.39 -5.61
N ASP A 288 12.56 -12.73 -4.48
CA ASP A 288 11.85 -13.19 -3.27
C ASP A 288 10.34 -13.08 -3.46
N PHE A 289 9.86 -12.01 -4.12
CA PHE A 289 8.43 -11.85 -4.38
C PHE A 289 7.88 -12.95 -5.30
N GLU A 290 8.63 -13.35 -6.33
CA GLU A 290 8.31 -14.48 -7.21
C GLU A 290 8.31 -15.81 -6.45
N LYS A 291 9.35 -16.07 -5.64
CA LYS A 291 9.40 -17.27 -4.78
C LYS A 291 8.25 -17.33 -3.79
N PHE A 292 7.85 -16.20 -3.23
CA PHE A 292 6.68 -16.17 -2.34
C PHE A 292 5.37 -16.45 -3.08
N ASN A 293 5.20 -16.03 -4.34
CA ASN A 293 3.90 -16.02 -5.02
C ASN A 293 3.78 -16.99 -6.21
N TYR A 294 4.86 -17.58 -6.72
CA TYR A 294 4.73 -18.65 -7.70
C TYR A 294 3.99 -19.85 -7.11
N PRO A 295 3.11 -20.50 -7.89
CA PRO A 295 2.37 -21.66 -7.43
C PRO A 295 3.27 -22.75 -6.88
N VAL A 296 2.84 -23.41 -5.81
CA VAL A 296 3.49 -24.65 -5.38
C VAL A 296 3.54 -25.66 -6.53
N GLY A 297 4.69 -26.29 -6.74
CA GLY A 297 4.96 -27.16 -7.91
C GLY A 297 5.84 -26.48 -8.96
N VAL A 298 5.89 -25.16 -9.02
CA VAL A 298 6.98 -24.40 -9.63
C VAL A 298 8.18 -24.44 -8.67
N GLU A 299 9.39 -24.68 -9.16
CA GLU A 299 10.58 -24.79 -8.31
C GLU A 299 10.79 -23.49 -7.50
N ASN A 300 10.90 -23.63 -6.19
CA ASN A 300 10.97 -22.56 -5.18
C ASN A 300 9.70 -21.69 -5.05
N GLY A 301 8.57 -22.08 -5.66
CA GLY A 301 7.29 -21.38 -5.49
C GLY A 301 6.59 -21.79 -4.18
N ASN A 302 6.01 -20.80 -3.47
CA ASN A 302 5.35 -20.98 -2.17
C ASN A 302 3.87 -20.57 -2.18
N SER A 303 3.28 -20.26 -3.33
CA SER A 303 1.86 -19.89 -3.54
C SER A 303 1.40 -18.57 -2.94
N GLY A 304 2.00 -18.13 -1.86
CA GLY A 304 1.83 -16.83 -1.19
C GLY A 304 0.40 -16.31 -1.08
N ASN A 305 0.15 -15.18 -1.70
CA ASN A 305 -1.09 -14.43 -1.62
C ASN A 305 -2.08 -14.93 -2.68
N CYS A 306 -3.07 -15.70 -2.27
CA CYS A 306 -4.01 -16.37 -3.16
C CYS A 306 -5.32 -15.56 -3.28
N PRO A 307 -5.67 -15.03 -4.47
CA PRO A 307 -6.94 -14.32 -4.69
C PRO A 307 -8.15 -15.15 -4.27
N THR A 308 -9.15 -14.51 -3.68
CA THR A 308 -10.38 -15.18 -3.23
C THR A 308 -11.44 -15.24 -4.33
N GLN A 309 -12.45 -16.09 -4.14
CA GLN A 309 -13.66 -16.04 -4.96
C GLN A 309 -14.43 -14.72 -4.76
N ALA A 310 -14.33 -14.09 -3.59
CA ALA A 310 -14.95 -12.79 -3.35
C ALA A 310 -14.39 -11.71 -4.28
N LEU A 311 -13.09 -11.71 -4.55
CA LEU A 311 -12.47 -10.83 -5.54
C LEU A 311 -12.91 -11.20 -6.96
N VAL A 312 -12.94 -12.49 -7.32
CA VAL A 312 -13.42 -12.95 -8.66
C VAL A 312 -14.86 -12.54 -8.89
N ASP A 313 -15.70 -12.68 -7.86
CA ASP A 313 -17.13 -12.30 -7.91
C ASP A 313 -17.36 -10.80 -8.13
N ALA A 314 -16.37 -9.97 -7.83
CA ALA A 314 -16.43 -8.52 -8.03
C ALA A 314 -16.22 -8.09 -9.49
N TYR A 315 -15.54 -8.92 -10.31
CA TYR A 315 -15.33 -8.60 -11.73
C TYR A 315 -16.66 -8.68 -12.52
N GLU A 316 -16.86 -7.71 -13.39
CA GLU A 316 -18.03 -7.61 -14.26
C GLU A 316 -17.70 -8.11 -15.67
N TYR A 317 -18.74 -8.46 -16.45
CA TYR A 317 -18.59 -8.82 -17.86
C TYR A 317 -18.68 -7.58 -18.76
N GLN A 318 -17.83 -7.50 -19.76
CA GLN A 318 -17.81 -6.37 -20.71
C GLN A 318 -19.13 -6.23 -21.48
N ALA A 319 -19.82 -7.33 -21.76
CA ALA A 319 -21.03 -7.32 -22.59
C ALA A 319 -22.25 -6.66 -21.91
N ASP A 320 -22.40 -6.83 -20.59
CA ASP A 320 -23.65 -6.47 -19.91
C ASP A 320 -23.46 -5.88 -18.51
N GLY A 321 -22.21 -5.76 -18.02
CA GLY A 321 -21.90 -5.22 -16.70
C GLY A 321 -22.36 -6.07 -15.51
N LYS A 322 -22.81 -7.32 -15.75
CA LYS A 322 -23.12 -8.23 -14.65
C LYS A 322 -21.86 -8.76 -14.04
N THR A 323 -21.85 -8.88 -12.72
CA THR A 323 -20.73 -9.47 -12.01
C THR A 323 -20.60 -10.98 -12.27
N PHE A 324 -19.42 -11.53 -12.02
CA PHE A 324 -19.21 -12.99 -12.10
C PHE A 324 -20.24 -13.72 -11.21
N LYS A 325 -20.48 -13.22 -9.99
CA LYS A 325 -21.44 -13.81 -9.07
C LYS A 325 -22.88 -13.76 -9.58
N GLU A 326 -23.28 -12.68 -10.24
CA GLU A 326 -24.65 -12.54 -10.79
C GLU A 326 -24.90 -13.52 -11.93
N LYS A 327 -23.91 -13.82 -12.76
CA LYS A 327 -24.00 -14.82 -13.82
C LYS A 327 -23.83 -16.26 -13.31
N HIS A 328 -23.03 -16.45 -12.29
CA HIS A 328 -22.69 -17.76 -11.74
C HIS A 328 -22.94 -17.78 -10.21
N PRO A 329 -24.20 -17.76 -9.77
CA PRO A 329 -24.55 -17.71 -8.34
C PRO A 329 -24.27 -19.03 -7.61
N GLY A 330 -24.13 -20.14 -8.33
CA GLY A 330 -23.88 -21.48 -7.81
C GLY A 330 -22.58 -22.10 -8.33
N ASP A 331 -22.50 -23.43 -8.25
CA ASP A 331 -21.42 -24.20 -8.81
C ASP A 331 -21.40 -24.12 -10.33
N VAL A 332 -20.20 -24.14 -10.92
CA VAL A 332 -19.98 -23.95 -12.36
C VAL A 332 -19.08 -25.03 -12.91
N ASP A 333 -19.48 -25.68 -13.99
CA ASP A 333 -18.61 -26.57 -14.78
C ASP A 333 -17.70 -25.71 -15.68
N VAL A 334 -16.49 -25.44 -15.22
CA VAL A 334 -15.52 -24.58 -15.94
C VAL A 334 -14.90 -25.29 -17.14
N THR A 335 -15.11 -26.61 -17.30
CA THR A 335 -14.67 -27.38 -18.45
C THR A 335 -15.68 -27.31 -19.60
N ALA A 336 -16.97 -27.37 -19.28
CA ALA A 336 -18.04 -27.32 -20.26
C ALA A 336 -18.27 -25.90 -20.80
N GLU A 337 -18.11 -24.91 -19.94
CA GLU A 337 -18.18 -23.50 -20.31
C GLU A 337 -16.97 -22.75 -19.72
N ASN A 338 -16.44 -21.76 -20.43
CA ASN A 338 -15.42 -20.88 -19.89
C ASN A 338 -16.09 -19.67 -19.19
N PRO A 339 -16.34 -19.74 -17.88
CA PRO A 339 -17.06 -18.67 -17.19
C PRO A 339 -16.26 -17.37 -17.09
N TYR A 340 -14.99 -17.37 -17.48
CA TYR A 340 -14.10 -16.20 -17.46
C TYR A 340 -14.06 -15.48 -18.81
N GLU A 341 -14.70 -16.03 -19.86
CA GLU A 341 -14.74 -15.41 -21.17
C GLU A 341 -15.59 -14.12 -21.15
N GLY A 342 -15.00 -13.03 -21.68
CA GLY A 342 -15.65 -11.72 -21.67
C GLY A 342 -15.72 -11.03 -20.30
N LEU A 343 -15.06 -11.60 -19.27
CA LEU A 343 -14.90 -10.95 -17.96
C LEU A 343 -13.97 -9.75 -18.09
N ASP A 344 -14.09 -8.79 -17.18
CA ASP A 344 -13.23 -7.61 -17.08
C ASP A 344 -11.75 -7.97 -17.32
N PRO A 345 -11.06 -7.32 -18.28
CA PRO A 345 -9.67 -7.65 -18.61
C PRO A 345 -8.70 -7.59 -17.45
N ARG A 346 -9.01 -6.79 -16.41
CA ARG A 346 -8.19 -6.70 -15.19
C ARG A 346 -8.13 -8.04 -14.43
N PHE A 347 -9.13 -8.92 -14.60
CA PHE A 347 -9.09 -10.27 -14.05
C PHE A 347 -7.87 -11.06 -14.53
N ALA A 348 -7.68 -11.15 -15.84
CA ALA A 348 -6.58 -11.91 -16.43
C ALA A 348 -5.18 -11.30 -16.15
N LEU A 349 -5.13 -10.03 -15.74
CA LEU A 349 -3.91 -9.33 -15.35
C LEU A 349 -3.61 -9.47 -13.85
N THR A 350 -4.60 -9.85 -13.05
CA THR A 350 -4.49 -9.92 -11.58
C THR A 350 -4.39 -11.37 -11.08
N ILE A 351 -5.04 -12.32 -11.75
CA ILE A 351 -5.31 -13.67 -11.25
C ILE A 351 -4.79 -14.71 -12.22
N VAL A 352 -4.15 -15.76 -11.69
CA VAL A 352 -3.86 -17.02 -12.38
C VAL A 352 -4.90 -18.04 -11.96
N LYS A 353 -5.57 -18.66 -12.93
CA LYS A 353 -6.61 -19.67 -12.71
C LYS A 353 -6.19 -21.05 -13.20
N SER A 354 -6.95 -22.05 -12.87
CA SER A 354 -6.78 -23.40 -13.42
C SER A 354 -6.82 -23.39 -14.96
N GLY A 355 -5.88 -24.09 -15.57
CA GLY A 355 -5.69 -24.17 -17.03
C GLY A 355 -4.77 -23.10 -17.62
N ASP A 356 -4.37 -22.08 -16.88
CA ASP A 356 -3.38 -21.09 -17.35
C ASP A 356 -1.98 -21.73 -17.43
N LEU A 357 -1.17 -21.24 -18.39
CA LEU A 357 0.26 -21.53 -18.46
C LEU A 357 1.01 -20.47 -17.64
N TRP A 358 1.65 -20.90 -16.53
CA TRP A 358 2.34 -20.00 -15.63
C TRP A 358 3.50 -20.70 -14.89
N PRO A 359 4.63 -20.05 -14.56
CA PRO A 359 5.02 -18.70 -15.01
C PRO A 359 5.24 -18.61 -16.53
N THR A 360 5.52 -17.42 -17.06
CA THR A 360 5.69 -17.20 -18.52
C THR A 360 7.07 -17.62 -19.02
N ASN A 361 8.09 -17.71 -18.13
CA ASN A 361 9.40 -18.19 -18.53
C ASN A 361 9.36 -19.68 -18.92
N THR A 362 10.00 -20.01 -20.04
CA THR A 362 9.97 -21.37 -20.58
C THR A 362 10.70 -22.41 -19.74
N ALA A 363 11.55 -21.98 -18.81
CA ALA A 363 12.31 -22.88 -17.94
C ALA A 363 11.43 -23.52 -16.84
N GLN A 364 10.34 -22.85 -16.44
CA GLN A 364 9.50 -23.26 -15.32
C GLN A 364 8.00 -23.28 -15.66
N GLN A 365 7.63 -22.96 -16.91
CA GLN A 365 6.22 -22.90 -17.32
C GLN A 365 5.53 -24.26 -17.17
N ILE A 366 4.39 -24.26 -16.49
CA ILE A 366 3.52 -25.41 -16.30
C ILE A 366 2.07 -25.02 -16.53
N THR A 367 1.23 -26.01 -16.83
CA THR A 367 -0.23 -25.82 -16.77
C THR A 367 -0.66 -25.84 -15.30
N ILE A 368 -1.39 -24.81 -14.88
CA ILE A 368 -1.84 -24.69 -13.49
C ILE A 368 -3.06 -25.56 -13.24
N GLU A 369 -2.97 -26.40 -12.20
CA GLU A 369 -3.99 -27.37 -11.81
C GLU A 369 -4.37 -27.16 -10.34
N THR A 370 -5.39 -26.33 -10.07
CA THR A 370 -5.79 -25.94 -8.72
C THR A 370 -6.85 -26.83 -8.09
N TRP A 371 -7.36 -27.84 -8.82
CA TRP A 371 -8.35 -28.76 -8.28
C TRP A 371 -7.77 -29.72 -7.24
N GLN A 372 -8.65 -30.36 -6.49
CA GLN A 372 -8.26 -31.35 -5.50
C GLN A 372 -7.51 -32.53 -6.17
N ASN A 373 -6.29 -32.80 -5.70
CA ASN A 373 -5.30 -33.71 -6.27
C ASN A 373 -4.66 -33.26 -7.60
N GLY A 374 -4.94 -32.08 -8.10
CA GLY A 374 -4.20 -31.47 -9.20
C GLY A 374 -2.76 -31.12 -8.80
N PHE A 375 -1.90 -30.89 -9.78
CA PHE A 375 -0.46 -30.70 -9.54
C PHE A 375 -0.15 -29.51 -8.61
N ASN A 376 -0.97 -28.44 -8.66
CA ASN A 376 -0.84 -27.24 -7.83
C ASN A 376 -1.96 -27.11 -6.78
N GLY A 377 -2.80 -28.13 -6.63
CA GLY A 377 -3.97 -28.13 -5.75
C GLY A 377 -3.75 -28.89 -4.44
N ALA A 378 -4.76 -28.79 -3.55
CA ALA A 378 -4.81 -29.54 -2.30
C ALA A 378 -4.82 -31.07 -2.60
N PRO A 379 -4.23 -31.92 -1.73
CA PRO A 379 -3.72 -31.61 -0.38
C PRO A 379 -2.23 -31.23 -0.32
N LYS A 380 -1.61 -30.84 -1.44
CA LYS A 380 -0.20 -30.44 -1.43
C LYS A 380 0.02 -29.29 -0.43
N TYR A 381 1.04 -29.40 0.44
CA TYR A 381 1.38 -28.34 1.38
C TYR A 381 1.71 -27.02 0.65
N GLY A 382 1.12 -25.94 1.09
CA GLY A 382 1.26 -24.64 0.44
C GLY A 382 0.42 -24.46 -0.83
N ALA A 383 -0.42 -25.43 -1.21
CA ALA A 383 -1.37 -25.22 -2.31
C ALA A 383 -2.35 -24.08 -1.99
N THR A 384 -2.87 -23.47 -3.06
CA THR A 384 -3.85 -22.38 -2.91
C THR A 384 -5.05 -22.82 -2.05
N PRO A 385 -5.39 -22.05 -1.01
CA PRO A 385 -6.59 -22.31 -0.22
C PRO A 385 -7.87 -21.73 -0.84
N THR A 386 -7.76 -21.10 -2.01
CA THR A 386 -8.83 -20.32 -2.65
C THR A 386 -9.13 -20.73 -4.10
N GLY A 387 -8.33 -21.65 -4.66
CA GLY A 387 -8.47 -22.09 -6.05
C GLY A 387 -7.77 -21.20 -7.09
N TYR A 388 -7.15 -20.10 -6.68
CA TYR A 388 -6.47 -19.13 -7.57
C TYR A 388 -5.07 -18.80 -7.05
N TYR A 389 -4.23 -18.22 -7.95
CA TYR A 389 -2.91 -17.71 -7.62
C TYR A 389 -2.77 -16.25 -8.05
N LEU A 390 -1.86 -15.53 -7.42
CA LEU A 390 -1.57 -14.13 -7.73
C LEU A 390 -0.80 -14.02 -9.05
N LYS A 391 -1.20 -13.06 -9.89
CA LYS A 391 -0.47 -12.67 -11.10
C LYS A 391 0.03 -11.23 -11.04
N LYS A 392 -0.81 -10.32 -10.53
CA LYS A 392 -0.47 -8.89 -10.42
C LYS A 392 0.82 -8.70 -9.64
N PHE A 393 1.71 -7.86 -10.13
CA PHE A 393 3.07 -7.61 -9.64
C PHE A 393 4.08 -8.75 -9.84
N VAL A 394 3.65 -9.99 -10.06
CA VAL A 394 4.57 -11.13 -10.19
C VAL A 394 5.20 -11.15 -11.57
N ASP A 395 6.53 -11.11 -11.64
CA ASP A 395 7.25 -11.24 -12.91
C ASP A 395 7.30 -12.69 -13.38
N GLY A 396 6.38 -13.05 -14.28
CA GLY A 396 6.34 -14.39 -14.86
C GLY A 396 7.60 -14.79 -15.65
N ASN A 397 8.46 -13.84 -15.99
CA ASN A 397 9.73 -14.11 -16.68
C ASN A 397 10.89 -14.35 -15.71
N CYS A 398 10.72 -14.05 -14.42
CA CYS A 398 11.75 -14.30 -13.41
C CYS A 398 11.97 -15.80 -13.23
N ILE A 399 13.23 -16.26 -13.24
CA ILE A 399 13.61 -17.65 -13.05
C ILE A 399 14.02 -17.85 -11.58
N THR A 400 13.36 -18.77 -10.90
CA THR A 400 13.60 -19.06 -9.48
C THR A 400 14.31 -20.41 -9.25
N THR A 401 14.70 -21.14 -10.32
CA THR A 401 15.40 -22.43 -10.20
C THR A 401 16.72 -22.32 -9.45
N THR A 402 17.07 -23.31 -8.65
CA THR A 402 18.25 -23.29 -7.78
C THR A 402 19.56 -22.98 -8.52
N ASN A 403 19.70 -23.48 -9.76
CA ASN A 403 20.95 -23.38 -10.52
C ASN A 403 21.01 -22.22 -11.52
N ASN A 404 19.88 -21.56 -11.80
CA ASN A 404 19.81 -20.48 -12.79
C ASN A 404 18.74 -19.47 -12.35
N GLN A 405 19.11 -18.58 -11.45
CA GLN A 405 18.20 -17.56 -10.92
C GLN A 405 18.39 -16.23 -11.63
N THR A 406 17.28 -15.58 -11.92
CA THR A 406 17.26 -14.16 -12.29
C THR A 406 16.62 -13.32 -11.18
N THR A 407 16.81 -12.02 -11.23
CA THR A 407 16.20 -11.07 -10.31
C THR A 407 15.49 -10.00 -11.09
N THR A 408 14.51 -9.37 -10.45
CA THR A 408 13.75 -8.25 -11.00
C THR A 408 13.56 -7.18 -9.93
N ARG A 409 13.24 -5.95 -10.36
CA ARG A 409 12.92 -4.85 -9.44
C ARG A 409 11.43 -4.60 -9.46
N HIS A 410 10.87 -4.37 -8.29
CA HIS A 410 9.48 -4.00 -8.13
C HIS A 410 9.33 -2.55 -7.69
N ASN A 411 8.19 -1.96 -8.01
CA ASN A 411 7.77 -0.66 -7.52
C ASN A 411 6.54 -0.81 -6.64
N TRP A 412 6.67 -0.44 -5.38
CA TRP A 412 5.50 -0.30 -4.53
C TRP A 412 4.81 1.03 -4.85
N ILE A 413 3.62 0.94 -5.40
CA ILE A 413 2.84 2.12 -5.80
C ILE A 413 2.14 2.67 -4.56
N VAL A 414 2.67 3.75 -4.00
CA VAL A 414 2.05 4.40 -2.83
C VAL A 414 0.81 5.17 -3.25
N MET A 415 0.88 5.90 -4.38
CA MET A 415 -0.22 6.68 -4.93
C MET A 415 -0.16 6.73 -6.45
N ARG A 416 -1.30 6.58 -7.11
CA ARG A 416 -1.45 6.71 -8.56
C ARG A 416 -2.72 7.47 -8.93
N LEU A 417 -2.76 7.99 -10.14
CA LEU A 417 -3.83 8.87 -10.60
C LEU A 417 -5.22 8.22 -10.55
N ALA A 418 -5.34 6.91 -10.81
CA ALA A 418 -6.62 6.22 -10.73
C ALA A 418 -7.23 6.24 -9.32
N GLU A 419 -6.40 6.13 -8.28
CA GLU A 419 -6.89 6.29 -6.90
C GLU A 419 -7.49 7.67 -6.67
N VAL A 420 -6.88 8.72 -7.24
CA VAL A 420 -7.39 10.10 -7.13
C VAL A 420 -8.77 10.24 -7.75
N TYR A 421 -9.01 9.63 -8.92
CA TYR A 421 -10.33 9.58 -9.53
C TYR A 421 -11.36 8.86 -8.67
N LEU A 422 -10.97 7.73 -8.07
CA LEU A 422 -11.84 6.97 -7.16
C LEU A 422 -12.12 7.75 -5.87
N ASN A 423 -11.11 8.39 -5.29
CA ASN A 423 -11.27 9.24 -4.09
C ASN A 423 -12.23 10.40 -4.37
N TYR A 424 -12.11 11.03 -5.54
CA TYR A 424 -13.01 12.08 -6.01
C TYR A 424 -14.44 11.56 -6.16
N ALA A 425 -14.63 10.43 -6.83
CA ALA A 425 -15.95 9.85 -7.08
C ALA A 425 -16.70 9.54 -5.78
N GLU A 426 -16.04 8.93 -4.80
CA GLU A 426 -16.63 8.67 -3.50
C GLU A 426 -17.04 9.96 -2.79
N ALA A 427 -16.12 10.93 -2.75
CA ALA A 427 -16.35 12.20 -2.07
C ALA A 427 -17.52 12.98 -2.71
N MET A 428 -17.62 13.02 -4.03
CA MET A 428 -18.71 13.64 -4.76
C MET A 428 -20.06 12.99 -4.45
N TYR A 429 -20.13 11.66 -4.54
CA TYR A 429 -21.37 10.95 -4.24
C TYR A 429 -21.81 11.15 -2.77
N ARG A 430 -20.87 11.05 -1.84
CA ARG A 430 -21.17 11.26 -0.41
C ARG A 430 -21.60 12.68 -0.08
N TYR A 431 -21.06 13.66 -0.80
CA TYR A 431 -21.44 15.07 -0.62
C TYR A 431 -22.82 15.38 -1.20
N TYR A 432 -23.07 15.04 -2.47
CA TYR A 432 -24.30 15.40 -3.17
C TYR A 432 -25.45 14.38 -2.97
N GLY A 433 -25.13 13.11 -2.73
CA GLY A 433 -26.12 12.01 -2.71
C GLY A 433 -26.65 11.63 -4.10
N ASN A 434 -26.03 12.15 -5.15
CA ASN A 434 -26.36 11.89 -6.55
C ASN A 434 -25.07 11.69 -7.36
N ALA A 435 -24.93 10.52 -7.98
CA ALA A 435 -23.70 10.14 -8.69
C ALA A 435 -23.49 10.87 -10.03
N ASP A 436 -24.55 11.46 -10.59
CA ASP A 436 -24.50 12.25 -11.83
C ASP A 436 -24.36 13.76 -11.56
N GLU A 437 -24.42 14.20 -10.29
CA GLU A 437 -24.29 15.59 -9.93
C GLU A 437 -22.85 16.08 -10.10
N LYS A 438 -22.68 17.20 -10.83
CA LYS A 438 -21.37 17.80 -11.09
C LYS A 438 -21.09 18.99 -10.14
N GLY A 439 -22.15 19.67 -9.73
CA GLY A 439 -22.07 20.88 -8.89
C GLY A 439 -21.01 21.86 -9.36
N ASP A 440 -20.33 22.46 -8.39
CA ASP A 440 -19.24 23.43 -8.65
C ASP A 440 -17.95 22.80 -9.22
N PHE A 441 -17.87 21.47 -9.26
CA PHE A 441 -16.64 20.76 -9.65
C PHE A 441 -16.58 20.42 -11.16
N GLY A 442 -17.70 20.48 -11.87
CA GLY A 442 -17.76 20.26 -13.32
C GLY A 442 -17.60 18.81 -13.79
N MET A 443 -17.35 17.86 -12.87
CA MET A 443 -17.24 16.41 -13.11
C MET A 443 -18.10 15.67 -12.08
N SER A 444 -18.86 14.67 -12.51
CA SER A 444 -19.66 13.85 -11.62
C SER A 444 -18.89 12.64 -11.09
N ALA A 445 -19.44 11.95 -10.07
CA ALA A 445 -18.86 10.71 -9.56
C ALA A 445 -18.81 9.62 -10.64
N ASN A 446 -19.90 9.46 -11.41
CA ASN A 446 -19.95 8.49 -12.52
C ASN A 446 -18.93 8.82 -13.61
N GLU A 447 -18.76 10.08 -14.00
CA GLU A 447 -17.77 10.49 -15.00
C GLU A 447 -16.33 10.18 -14.55
N ALA A 448 -16.02 10.40 -13.27
CA ALA A 448 -14.71 10.08 -12.72
C ALA A 448 -14.40 8.57 -12.79
N ILE A 449 -15.37 7.71 -12.42
CA ILE A 449 -15.23 6.25 -12.53
C ILE A 449 -15.12 5.84 -14.01
N ASN A 450 -15.98 6.39 -14.88
CA ASN A 450 -15.98 6.05 -16.30
C ASN A 450 -14.68 6.43 -17.01
N THR A 451 -13.96 7.43 -16.51
CA THR A 451 -12.61 7.74 -17.01
C THR A 451 -11.66 6.54 -16.86
N LEU A 452 -11.79 5.74 -15.79
CA LEU A 452 -11.01 4.53 -15.58
C LEU A 452 -11.53 3.37 -16.41
N ARG A 453 -12.86 3.19 -16.45
CA ARG A 453 -13.52 2.09 -17.15
C ARG A 453 -13.40 2.17 -18.67
N ASN A 454 -13.26 3.38 -19.20
CA ASN A 454 -13.10 3.65 -20.63
C ASN A 454 -11.64 3.59 -21.12
N ARG A 455 -10.67 3.13 -20.30
CA ARG A 455 -9.31 2.86 -20.77
C ARG A 455 -9.36 1.90 -21.97
N PRO A 456 -8.54 2.11 -23.01
CA PRO A 456 -8.59 1.30 -24.25
C PRO A 456 -8.39 -0.21 -24.03
N ASP A 457 -7.66 -0.58 -22.97
CA ASP A 457 -7.40 -1.98 -22.59
C ASP A 457 -8.42 -2.56 -21.59
N ILE A 458 -9.40 -1.75 -21.15
CA ILE A 458 -10.42 -2.14 -20.15
C ILE A 458 -11.81 -2.18 -20.81
N MET A 459 -12.30 -1.05 -21.31
CA MET A 459 -13.57 -0.92 -22.06
C MET A 459 -14.77 -1.59 -21.36
N MET A 460 -14.99 -1.26 -20.08
CA MET A 460 -16.12 -1.76 -19.30
C MET A 460 -17.36 -0.88 -19.48
N PRO A 461 -18.58 -1.43 -19.31
CA PRO A 461 -19.82 -0.66 -19.34
C PRO A 461 -19.79 0.52 -18.37
N GLU A 462 -20.28 1.67 -18.82
CA GLU A 462 -20.27 2.90 -18.01
C GLU A 462 -21.20 2.81 -16.80
N PHE A 463 -20.78 3.42 -15.69
CA PHE A 463 -21.65 3.71 -14.56
C PHE A 463 -22.64 4.84 -14.94
N LYS A 464 -23.89 4.66 -14.56
CA LYS A 464 -24.98 5.64 -14.79
C LYS A 464 -25.94 5.63 -13.61
N GLY A 465 -26.46 6.79 -13.26
CA GLY A 465 -27.40 6.95 -12.16
C GLY A 465 -26.80 6.67 -10.79
N SER A 466 -27.66 6.71 -9.79
CA SER A 466 -27.26 6.56 -8.38
C SER A 466 -27.70 5.24 -7.75
N ASP A 467 -28.50 4.45 -8.45
CA ASP A 467 -29.01 3.18 -7.91
C ASP A 467 -27.88 2.19 -7.66
N GLY A 468 -27.76 1.74 -6.40
CA GLY A 468 -26.69 0.84 -5.98
C GLY A 468 -25.27 1.40 -6.15
N PHE A 469 -25.10 2.73 -6.26
CA PHE A 469 -23.81 3.34 -6.54
C PHE A 469 -22.75 2.94 -5.51
N GLU A 470 -23.09 2.93 -4.21
CA GLU A 470 -22.12 2.61 -3.15
C GLU A 470 -21.52 1.21 -3.32
N GLU A 471 -22.35 0.20 -3.58
CA GLU A 471 -21.89 -1.18 -3.78
C GLU A 471 -21.08 -1.33 -5.07
N ARG A 472 -21.55 -0.71 -6.16
CA ARG A 472 -20.85 -0.69 -7.45
C ARG A 472 -19.49 0.01 -7.33
N TYR A 473 -19.44 1.15 -6.62
CA TYR A 473 -18.20 1.87 -6.35
C TYR A 473 -17.21 1.04 -5.52
N MET A 474 -17.69 0.40 -4.43
CA MET A 474 -16.82 -0.44 -3.60
C MET A 474 -16.23 -1.62 -4.38
N ARG A 475 -16.98 -2.19 -5.34
CA ARG A 475 -16.50 -3.22 -6.27
C ARG A 475 -15.45 -2.66 -7.23
N GLU A 476 -15.78 -1.56 -7.92
CA GLU A 476 -14.85 -0.93 -8.86
C GLU A 476 -13.52 -0.57 -8.19
N ARG A 477 -13.59 -0.03 -6.97
CA ARG A 477 -12.40 0.29 -6.20
C ARG A 477 -11.60 -0.96 -5.80
N MET A 478 -12.26 -2.06 -5.44
CA MET A 478 -11.63 -3.34 -5.16
C MET A 478 -10.92 -3.90 -6.39
N VAL A 479 -11.58 -3.89 -7.55
CA VAL A 479 -11.03 -4.41 -8.81
C VAL A 479 -9.86 -3.56 -9.30
N GLU A 480 -10.02 -2.23 -9.31
CA GLU A 480 -9.00 -1.30 -9.80
C GLU A 480 -7.75 -1.33 -8.93
N LEU A 481 -7.92 -1.32 -7.60
CA LEU A 481 -6.82 -1.21 -6.63
C LEU A 481 -6.47 -2.56 -5.97
N ALA A 482 -6.87 -3.69 -6.56
CA ALA A 482 -6.58 -5.02 -6.02
C ALA A 482 -5.09 -5.20 -5.71
N PHE A 483 -4.76 -5.72 -4.53
CA PHE A 483 -3.39 -5.93 -4.04
C PHE A 483 -2.52 -4.67 -3.89
N GLU A 484 -3.09 -3.46 -3.91
CA GLU A 484 -2.36 -2.21 -3.67
C GLU A 484 -2.47 -1.72 -2.21
N GLY A 485 -2.85 -2.60 -1.30
CA GLY A 485 -2.95 -2.31 0.13
C GLY A 485 -4.14 -1.42 0.53
N GLN A 486 -5.03 -1.05 -0.43
CA GLN A 486 -6.12 -0.11 -0.17
C GLN A 486 -7.32 -0.76 0.52
N ARG A 487 -7.72 -1.98 0.11
CA ARG A 487 -8.94 -2.67 0.59
C ARG A 487 -9.00 -2.79 2.11
N PHE A 488 -7.87 -3.12 2.73
CA PHE A 488 -7.76 -3.27 4.19
C PHE A 488 -8.19 -2.00 4.94
N TRP A 489 -7.77 -0.85 4.43
CA TRP A 489 -8.07 0.45 5.01
C TRP A 489 -9.44 0.97 4.60
N ASP A 490 -9.86 0.74 3.37
CA ASP A 490 -11.17 1.13 2.85
C ASP A 490 -12.30 0.50 3.67
N VAL A 491 -12.24 -0.80 3.90
CA VAL A 491 -13.25 -1.52 4.68
C VAL A 491 -13.30 -1.02 6.13
N ARG A 492 -12.15 -0.65 6.70
CA ARG A 492 -12.08 -0.06 8.04
C ARG A 492 -12.67 1.36 8.07
N ARG A 493 -12.25 2.24 7.18
CA ARG A 493 -12.77 3.61 7.15
C ARG A 493 -14.26 3.69 6.82
N TRP A 494 -14.78 2.74 6.05
CA TRP A 494 -16.22 2.57 5.77
C TRP A 494 -17.00 1.94 6.92
N LYS A 495 -16.34 1.36 7.92
CA LYS A 495 -16.93 0.55 9.00
C LYS A 495 -17.72 -0.66 8.47
N LYS A 496 -17.18 -1.34 7.47
CA LYS A 496 -17.77 -2.53 6.83
C LYS A 496 -17.06 -3.85 7.16
N GLY A 497 -16.24 -3.89 8.23
CA GLY A 497 -15.42 -5.06 8.56
C GLY A 497 -16.24 -6.31 8.89
N ALA A 498 -17.33 -6.16 9.63
CA ALA A 498 -18.21 -7.28 9.95
C ALA A 498 -18.89 -7.89 8.72
N ASP A 499 -19.23 -7.04 7.74
CA ASP A 499 -19.93 -7.45 6.52
C ASP A 499 -18.98 -8.13 5.51
N LEU A 500 -17.75 -7.61 5.37
CA LEU A 500 -16.86 -7.95 4.28
C LEU A 500 -15.69 -8.87 4.69
N PHE A 501 -15.24 -8.81 5.94
CA PHE A 501 -14.06 -9.58 6.38
C PHE A 501 -14.39 -10.82 7.22
N ARG A 502 -15.61 -10.93 7.76
CA ARG A 502 -16.00 -12.09 8.59
C ARG A 502 -16.17 -13.36 7.77
N ASN A 503 -16.84 -13.27 6.64
CA ASN A 503 -17.15 -14.42 5.79
C ASN A 503 -16.62 -14.15 4.39
N VAL A 504 -15.52 -14.82 4.04
CA VAL A 504 -14.83 -14.63 2.77
C VAL A 504 -15.11 -15.81 1.85
N ASN A 505 -15.67 -15.53 0.68
CA ASN A 505 -15.92 -16.56 -0.33
C ASN A 505 -14.61 -16.99 -1.00
N VAL A 506 -14.41 -18.30 -1.06
CA VAL A 506 -13.29 -18.95 -1.74
C VAL A 506 -13.82 -19.98 -2.74
N ALA A 507 -13.01 -20.36 -3.72
CA ALA A 507 -13.31 -21.46 -4.63
C ALA A 507 -12.66 -22.76 -4.13
N ALA A 508 -13.37 -23.86 -4.33
CA ALA A 508 -12.82 -25.20 -4.29
C ALA A 508 -13.07 -25.84 -5.65
N PHE A 509 -12.01 -26.20 -6.37
CA PHE A 509 -12.14 -26.88 -7.65
C PHE A 509 -12.10 -28.40 -7.43
N LEU A 510 -13.10 -29.09 -7.96
CA LEU A 510 -13.19 -30.54 -7.94
C LEU A 510 -13.20 -31.07 -9.38
N GLN A 511 -12.55 -32.19 -9.62
CA GLN A 511 -12.64 -32.90 -10.87
C GLN A 511 -13.64 -34.05 -10.70
N ASN A 512 -14.68 -34.08 -11.54
CA ASN A 512 -15.65 -35.18 -11.55
C ASN A 512 -15.09 -36.43 -12.27
N ALA A 513 -15.86 -37.50 -12.29
CA ALA A 513 -15.44 -38.79 -12.90
C ALA A 513 -15.20 -38.67 -14.42
N ASP A 514 -15.83 -37.73 -15.08
CA ASP A 514 -15.70 -37.46 -16.53
C ASP A 514 -14.53 -36.54 -16.85
N GLY A 515 -13.79 -36.07 -15.82
CA GLY A 515 -12.65 -35.15 -15.97
C GLY A 515 -13.03 -33.68 -16.03
N HIS A 516 -14.31 -33.34 -15.89
CA HIS A 516 -14.75 -31.96 -15.85
C HIS A 516 -14.39 -31.29 -14.54
N LEU A 517 -14.00 -30.02 -14.60
CA LEU A 517 -13.66 -29.21 -13.44
C LEU A 517 -14.87 -28.41 -12.98
N ILE A 518 -15.29 -28.66 -11.74
CA ILE A 518 -16.41 -27.96 -11.11
C ILE A 518 -15.87 -26.97 -10.10
N LEU A 519 -16.22 -25.69 -10.28
CA LEU A 519 -16.00 -24.64 -9.29
C LEU A 519 -17.11 -24.71 -8.26
N ASN A 520 -16.78 -25.09 -7.04
CA ASN A 520 -17.68 -25.04 -5.90
C ASN A 520 -17.34 -23.81 -5.05
N ARG A 521 -18.38 -23.07 -4.63
CA ARG A 521 -18.23 -21.97 -3.69
C ARG A 521 -18.15 -22.49 -2.26
N ALA A 522 -17.17 -22.01 -1.53
CA ALA A 522 -17.03 -22.25 -0.10
C ALA A 522 -16.86 -20.92 0.63
N THR A 523 -17.05 -20.94 1.95
CA THR A 523 -16.88 -19.74 2.78
C THR A 523 -15.90 -20.04 3.90
N LYS A 524 -14.91 -19.16 4.04
CA LYS A 524 -14.03 -19.13 5.20
C LYS A 524 -14.54 -18.12 6.21
N THR A 525 -14.78 -18.58 7.43
CA THR A 525 -15.16 -17.70 8.53
C THR A 525 -13.92 -17.22 9.27
N ARG A 526 -13.80 -15.92 9.43
CA ARG A 526 -12.73 -15.20 10.14
C ARG A 526 -13.30 -14.52 11.38
N GLN A 527 -12.48 -14.29 12.38
CA GLN A 527 -12.88 -13.49 13.54
C GLN A 527 -12.88 -12.01 13.16
N TRP A 528 -13.94 -11.33 13.56
CA TRP A 528 -14.05 -9.88 13.45
C TRP A 528 -14.68 -9.32 14.72
N ASP A 529 -14.07 -8.25 15.24
CA ASP A 529 -14.55 -7.48 16.40
C ASP A 529 -14.48 -5.99 16.07
N GLU A 530 -15.38 -5.18 16.65
CA GLU A 530 -15.42 -3.72 16.46
C GLU A 530 -14.10 -3.03 16.84
N LYS A 531 -13.37 -3.57 17.80
CA LYS A 531 -12.04 -3.05 18.16
C LYS A 531 -11.04 -3.08 17.00
N TYR A 532 -11.20 -3.99 16.02
CA TYR A 532 -10.29 -4.13 14.90
C TYR A 532 -10.34 -2.99 13.88
N TYR A 533 -11.27 -2.04 14.03
CA TYR A 533 -11.23 -0.83 13.21
C TYR A 533 -10.00 0.03 13.48
N LEU A 534 -9.51 0.04 14.73
CA LEU A 534 -8.27 0.72 15.11
C LEU A 534 -7.28 -0.30 15.71
N TYR A 535 -6.00 -0.05 15.55
CA TYR A 535 -4.94 -0.89 16.10
C TYR A 535 -4.86 -0.75 17.61
N PRO A 536 -4.43 -1.81 18.32
CA PRO A 536 -4.07 -1.68 19.73
C PRO A 536 -2.81 -0.83 19.87
N ILE A 537 -2.80 0.11 20.80
CA ILE A 537 -1.55 0.77 21.20
C ILE A 537 -0.67 -0.31 21.87
N PRO A 538 0.63 -0.40 21.48
CA PRO A 538 1.52 -1.40 22.04
C PRO A 538 1.59 -1.32 23.57
N GLN A 539 1.46 -2.45 24.25
CA GLN A 539 1.48 -2.52 25.71
C GLN A 539 2.77 -1.96 26.30
N SER A 540 3.87 -2.15 25.59
CA SER A 540 5.18 -1.60 25.96
C SER A 540 5.17 -0.06 26.04
N GLU A 541 4.44 0.59 25.15
CA GLU A 541 4.36 2.06 25.13
C GLU A 541 3.48 2.60 26.26
N ILE A 542 2.35 1.92 26.56
CA ILE A 542 1.50 2.25 27.71
C ILE A 542 2.27 2.07 29.03
N GLN A 543 3.13 1.06 29.13
CA GLN A 543 3.97 0.85 30.32
C GLN A 543 5.03 1.94 30.52
N LYS A 544 5.56 2.50 29.41
CA LYS A 544 6.53 3.62 29.46
C LYS A 544 5.85 4.96 29.77
N ASN A 545 4.63 5.14 29.31
CA ASN A 545 3.88 6.40 29.41
C ASN A 545 2.44 6.16 29.88
N ALA A 546 2.17 6.43 31.16
CA ALA A 546 0.88 6.24 31.80
C ALA A 546 -0.24 7.16 31.26
N ASN A 547 0.10 8.21 30.49
CA ASN A 547 -0.88 9.09 29.85
C ASN A 547 -1.45 8.48 28.56
N LEU A 548 -0.82 7.45 28.01
CA LEU A 548 -1.33 6.72 26.86
C LEU A 548 -2.45 5.78 27.28
N LYS A 549 -3.67 6.11 26.90
CA LYS A 549 -4.85 5.25 27.11
C LYS A 549 -5.05 4.34 25.90
N GLN A 550 -5.38 3.07 26.16
CA GLN A 550 -5.66 2.10 25.11
C GLN A 550 -6.87 2.50 24.27
N ASN A 551 -6.91 2.05 23.02
CA ASN A 551 -8.10 2.13 22.18
C ASN A 551 -9.25 1.29 22.75
N PRO A 552 -10.52 1.67 22.51
CA PRO A 552 -11.67 0.99 23.09
C PRO A 552 -11.68 -0.52 22.77
N ASN A 553 -12.06 -1.32 23.78
CA ASN A 553 -12.22 -2.78 23.69
C ASN A 553 -10.92 -3.61 23.48
N TRP A 554 -9.76 -2.98 23.50
CA TRP A 554 -8.45 -3.65 23.51
C TRP A 554 -7.95 -3.99 24.91
#